data_624b8325d7758f4f7a8c34b95b0609a1
#
_entry.id   624b8325d7758f4f7a8c34b95b0609a1
#
_cell.length_a   1.000
_cell.length_b   1.000
_cell.length_c   1.000
_cell.angle_alpha   90.00
_cell.angle_beta   90.00
_cell.angle_gamma   90.00
#
_symmetry.space_group_name_H-M   'P 1'
#
loop_
_entity.id
_entity.type
_entity.pdbx_description
1 polymer ?
#
loop_
_entity_poly.entity_id
_entity_poly.type
_entity_poly.pdbx_seq_one_letter_code
_entity_poly.pdbx_strand_id
1 'polypeptide(L)'
;NKWSFIFLMLYSLAGWSQIRVESVSVHDTCELKVGDLVPEFVFQDTAKKKVSLKQFEGKYVVIDVWASWCYPCKQEYLALRGCVERYKDKKIVFVSLSCDTEEQRWRNELWWGKMNGNQWWIAGDESSMIAFRVKVIPRLILLDKKGRVMNLKLPKPSSSEFEKILKELKGIV
;
A
#
# COMPACT_ATOMS: atom_id res chain seq x y z
N ASN A 1 -27.00 -73.83 -25.52
CA ASN A 1 -26.48 -73.23 -26.68
C ASN A 1 -26.40 -71.71 -26.59
N LYS A 2 -25.67 -71.10 -25.89
CA LYS A 2 -25.16 -69.74 -26.20
C LYS A 2 -24.21 -69.32 -25.11
N TRP A 3 -22.96 -69.28 -25.44
CA TRP A 3 -21.89 -68.79 -24.61
C TRP A 3 -21.84 -67.31 -24.77
N SER A 4 -22.08 -66.53 -23.68
CA SER A 4 -21.87 -65.12 -23.62
C SER A 4 -20.58 -64.87 -22.86
N PHE A 5 -19.58 -64.41 -23.60
CA PHE A 5 -18.34 -63.89 -23.03
C PHE A 5 -18.57 -62.51 -22.44
N ILE A 6 -18.47 -62.37 -21.14
CA ILE A 6 -18.47 -61.11 -20.44
C ILE A 6 -17.02 -60.62 -20.41
N PHE A 7 -16.76 -59.59 -21.19
CA PHE A 7 -15.48 -58.87 -21.19
C PHE A 7 -15.47 -57.86 -20.04
N LEU A 8 -14.78 -58.19 -18.95
CA LEU A 8 -14.55 -57.28 -17.85
C LEU A 8 -13.45 -56.29 -18.24
N MET A 9 -13.85 -55.07 -18.62
CA MET A 9 -12.94 -53.96 -18.75
C MET A 9 -12.64 -53.40 -17.36
N LEU A 10 -11.42 -53.65 -16.90
CA LEU A 10 -10.84 -52.97 -15.75
C LEU A 10 -10.46 -51.53 -16.14
N TYR A 11 -11.31 -50.58 -15.84
CA TYR A 11 -10.92 -49.18 -15.86
C TYR A 11 -10.06 -48.87 -14.61
N SER A 12 -8.76 -48.74 -14.80
CA SER A 12 -7.86 -48.21 -13.82
C SER A 12 -8.23 -46.73 -13.60
N LEU A 13 -8.79 -46.43 -12.45
CA LEU A 13 -8.97 -45.07 -11.96
C LEU A 13 -7.61 -44.49 -11.58
N ALA A 14 -6.93 -43.89 -12.54
CA ALA A 14 -5.80 -43.02 -12.25
C ALA A 14 -6.34 -41.84 -11.44
N GLY A 15 -5.95 -41.77 -10.18
CA GLY A 15 -6.34 -40.69 -9.29
C GLY A 15 -5.83 -39.34 -9.79
N TRP A 16 -6.74 -38.53 -10.28
CA TRP A 16 -6.51 -37.13 -10.43
C TRP A 16 -6.53 -36.52 -9.02
N SER A 17 -5.36 -36.29 -8.46
CA SER A 17 -5.26 -35.46 -7.27
C SER A 17 -5.69 -34.05 -7.69
N GLN A 18 -6.91 -33.71 -7.34
CA GLN A 18 -7.38 -32.32 -7.47
C GLN A 18 -6.52 -31.48 -6.54
N ILE A 19 -5.63 -30.68 -7.13
CA ILE A 19 -5.00 -29.58 -6.44
C ILE A 19 -6.14 -28.62 -6.10
N ARG A 20 -6.64 -28.73 -4.86
CA ARG A 20 -7.58 -27.78 -4.32
C ARG A 20 -6.77 -26.48 -4.12
N VAL A 21 -6.86 -25.57 -5.08
CA VAL A 21 -6.44 -24.20 -4.85
C VAL A 21 -7.43 -23.64 -3.83
N GLU A 22 -7.09 -23.73 -2.56
CA GLU A 22 -7.80 -22.97 -1.56
C GLU A 22 -7.64 -21.50 -1.95
N SER A 23 -8.76 -20.91 -2.32
CA SER A 23 -8.85 -19.46 -2.45
C SER A 23 -8.54 -18.91 -1.07
N VAL A 24 -7.29 -18.45 -0.87
CA VAL A 24 -6.92 -17.67 0.30
C VAL A 24 -7.85 -16.46 0.29
N SER A 25 -8.87 -16.51 1.12
CA SER A 25 -9.74 -15.37 1.33
C SER A 25 -8.88 -14.27 1.90
N VAL A 26 -8.75 -13.17 1.18
CA VAL A 26 -7.94 -11.98 1.50
C VAL A 26 -8.48 -11.24 2.75
N HIS A 27 -9.15 -11.93 3.65
CA HIS A 27 -9.78 -11.36 4.84
C HIS A 27 -9.02 -11.63 6.16
N ASP A 28 -7.85 -12.27 6.11
CA ASP A 28 -6.94 -12.27 7.25
C ASP A 28 -5.98 -11.07 7.12
N THR A 29 -6.51 -9.86 7.35
CA THR A 29 -5.68 -8.64 7.44
C THR A 29 -4.87 -8.70 8.72
N CYS A 30 -3.80 -9.50 8.69
CA CYS A 30 -2.83 -9.53 9.76
C CYS A 30 -2.20 -8.13 9.88
N GLU A 31 -2.26 -7.56 11.08
CA GLU A 31 -1.59 -6.28 11.35
C GLU A 31 -0.09 -6.39 11.08
N LEU A 32 0.42 -5.52 10.23
CA LEU A 32 1.84 -5.47 9.85
C LEU A 32 2.72 -5.06 11.03
N LYS A 33 3.92 -5.63 11.06
CA LYS A 33 5.01 -5.30 11.99
C LYS A 33 6.24 -4.83 11.21
N VAL A 34 7.18 -4.22 11.91
CA VAL A 34 8.48 -3.88 11.33
C VAL A 34 9.16 -5.14 10.81
N GLY A 35 9.65 -5.09 9.57
CA GLY A 35 10.25 -6.20 8.84
C GLY A 35 9.29 -6.96 7.92
N ASP A 36 7.98 -6.86 8.11
CA ASP A 36 6.99 -7.54 7.26
C ASP A 36 6.97 -6.95 5.86
N LEU A 37 6.82 -7.80 4.85
CA LEU A 37 6.58 -7.38 3.48
C LEU A 37 5.13 -6.90 3.37
N VAL A 38 4.95 -5.70 2.80
CA VAL A 38 3.61 -5.14 2.59
C VAL A 38 2.89 -5.93 1.49
N PRO A 39 1.67 -6.42 1.74
CA PRO A 39 0.84 -7.05 0.72
C PRO A 39 0.54 -6.10 -0.44
N GLU A 40 0.10 -6.66 -1.56
CA GLU A 40 -0.30 -5.85 -2.69
C GLU A 40 -1.68 -5.22 -2.46
N PHE A 41 -1.66 -3.97 -1.99
CA PHE A 41 -2.85 -3.14 -1.96
C PHE A 41 -3.00 -2.38 -3.28
N VAL A 42 -4.23 -2.24 -3.76
CA VAL A 42 -4.56 -1.49 -4.97
C VAL A 42 -5.25 -0.19 -4.58
N PHE A 43 -4.65 0.91 -5.03
CA PHE A 43 -5.15 2.26 -4.82
C PHE A 43 -5.56 2.89 -6.15
N GLN A 44 -6.13 4.07 -6.13
CA GLN A 44 -6.48 4.85 -7.30
C GLN A 44 -5.69 6.16 -7.33
N ASP A 45 -5.09 6.49 -8.47
CA ASP A 45 -4.43 7.77 -8.68
C ASP A 45 -5.40 8.86 -9.17
N THR A 46 -4.88 10.08 -9.38
CA THR A 46 -5.67 11.22 -9.87
C THR A 46 -6.21 11.04 -11.29
N ALA A 47 -5.59 10.15 -12.09
CA ALA A 47 -6.04 9.78 -13.43
C ALA A 47 -7.00 8.58 -13.42
N LYS A 48 -7.49 8.16 -12.25
CA LYS A 48 -8.35 6.97 -12.05
C LYS A 48 -7.68 5.64 -12.42
N LYS A 49 -6.36 5.60 -12.49
CA LYS A 49 -5.62 4.36 -12.73
C LYS A 49 -5.44 3.60 -11.42
N LYS A 50 -5.51 2.27 -11.52
CA LYS A 50 -5.12 1.39 -10.43
C LYS A 50 -3.60 1.43 -10.27
N VAL A 51 -3.14 1.67 -9.06
CA VAL A 51 -1.72 1.80 -8.69
C VAL A 51 -1.43 0.98 -7.44
N SER A 52 -0.19 0.55 -7.27
CA SER A 52 0.26 -0.14 -6.06
C SER A 52 1.67 0.30 -5.66
N LEU A 53 2.04 0.06 -4.41
CA LEU A 53 3.36 0.40 -3.88
C LEU A 53 4.50 -0.37 -4.57
N LYS A 54 4.21 -1.51 -5.22
CA LYS A 54 5.18 -2.31 -5.98
C LYS A 54 5.88 -1.53 -7.10
N GLN A 55 5.24 -0.52 -7.68
CA GLN A 55 5.86 0.31 -8.73
C GLN A 55 7.09 1.08 -8.24
N PHE A 56 7.28 1.18 -6.93
CA PHE A 56 8.41 1.87 -6.31
C PHE A 56 9.49 0.92 -5.79
N GLU A 57 9.47 -0.35 -6.18
CA GLU A 57 10.55 -1.30 -5.83
C GLU A 57 11.92 -0.72 -6.15
N GLY A 58 12.88 -0.90 -5.25
CA GLY A 58 14.21 -0.30 -5.32
C GLY A 58 14.34 1.09 -4.70
N LYS A 59 13.23 1.70 -4.27
CA LYS A 59 13.19 2.99 -3.56
C LYS A 59 12.60 2.83 -2.15
N TYR A 60 13.01 3.68 -1.23
CA TYR A 60 12.27 3.86 0.01
C TYR A 60 10.92 4.52 -0.29
N VAL A 61 9.89 4.18 0.48
CA VAL A 61 8.57 4.80 0.34
C VAL A 61 8.13 5.39 1.67
N VAL A 62 7.82 6.67 1.67
CA VAL A 62 7.13 7.34 2.78
C VAL A 62 5.66 7.45 2.38
N ILE A 63 4.78 6.82 3.15
CA ILE A 63 3.33 6.92 2.97
C ILE A 63 2.82 7.92 3.99
N ASP A 64 2.17 8.98 3.52
CA ASP A 64 1.45 9.96 4.32
C ASP A 64 -0.05 9.64 4.22
N VAL A 65 -0.63 9.13 5.30
CA VAL A 65 -2.07 8.84 5.36
C VAL A 65 -2.80 10.05 5.91
N TRP A 66 -3.74 10.56 5.12
CA TRP A 66 -4.46 11.79 5.39
C TRP A 66 -5.92 11.74 4.92
N ALA A 67 -6.69 12.81 5.15
CA ALA A 67 -8.01 13.02 4.57
C ALA A 67 -8.31 14.52 4.43
N SER A 68 -9.23 14.86 3.54
CA SER A 68 -9.63 16.26 3.27
C SER A 68 -10.16 17.01 4.48
N TRP A 69 -10.80 16.30 5.41
CA TRP A 69 -11.34 16.85 6.66
C TRP A 69 -10.30 16.91 7.79
N CYS A 70 -9.08 16.34 7.59
CA CYS A 70 -8.04 16.28 8.61
C CYS A 70 -7.25 17.60 8.65
N TYR A 71 -7.65 18.53 9.49
CA TYR A 71 -6.96 19.81 9.64
C TYR A 71 -5.48 19.67 10.04
N PRO A 72 -5.10 18.82 11.02
CA PRO A 72 -3.67 18.61 11.35
C PRO A 72 -2.85 18.05 10.18
N CYS A 73 -3.45 17.24 9.30
CA CYS A 73 -2.78 16.72 8.11
C CYS A 73 -2.42 17.86 7.15
N LYS A 74 -3.35 18.79 6.95
CA LYS A 74 -3.16 19.94 6.05
C LYS A 74 -2.07 20.88 6.55
N GLN A 75 -1.90 21.02 7.85
CA GLN A 75 -0.81 21.81 8.43
C GLN A 75 0.57 21.23 8.11
N GLU A 76 0.71 19.91 8.01
CA GLU A 76 1.96 19.22 7.71
C GLU A 76 2.28 19.18 6.20
N TYR A 77 1.30 19.46 5.34
CA TYR A 77 1.45 19.34 3.89
C TYR A 77 2.59 20.21 3.33
N LEU A 78 2.76 21.44 3.79
CA LEU A 78 3.84 22.31 3.32
C LEU A 78 5.22 21.77 3.65
N ALA A 79 5.39 21.21 4.86
CA ALA A 79 6.64 20.58 5.27
C ALA A 79 6.91 19.32 4.43
N LEU A 80 5.89 18.47 4.23
CA LEU A 80 5.99 17.28 3.39
C LEU A 80 6.35 17.63 1.94
N ARG A 81 5.71 18.64 1.35
CA ARG A 81 6.03 19.13 0.01
C ARG A 81 7.48 19.59 -0.09
N GLY A 82 7.99 20.29 0.94
CA GLY A 82 9.41 20.66 1.01
C GLY A 82 10.35 19.45 1.03
N CYS A 83 9.95 18.35 1.71
CA CYS A 83 10.69 17.09 1.67
C CYS A 83 10.63 16.44 0.28
N VAL A 84 9.46 16.36 -0.34
CA VAL A 84 9.30 15.82 -1.71
C VAL A 84 10.27 16.51 -2.67
N GLU A 85 10.36 17.84 -2.62
CA GLU A 85 11.25 18.61 -3.51
C GLU A 85 12.73 18.35 -3.20
N ARG A 86 13.12 18.32 -1.92
CA ARG A 86 14.53 18.06 -1.54
C ARG A 86 15.01 16.66 -1.91
N TYR A 87 14.11 15.69 -1.95
CA TYR A 87 14.44 14.28 -2.17
C TYR A 87 14.03 13.78 -3.57
N LYS A 88 13.57 14.63 -4.49
CA LYS A 88 13.03 14.24 -5.80
C LYS A 88 13.98 13.39 -6.65
N ASP A 89 15.29 13.66 -6.56
CA ASP A 89 16.34 12.97 -7.33
C ASP A 89 16.99 11.84 -6.52
N LYS A 90 16.41 11.47 -5.39
CA LYS A 90 16.93 10.44 -4.50
C LYS A 90 16.14 9.13 -4.62
N LYS A 91 16.69 8.05 -4.04
CA LYS A 91 16.03 6.73 -4.03
C LYS A 91 14.96 6.64 -2.93
N ILE A 92 14.09 7.63 -2.87
CA ILE A 92 12.93 7.70 -1.97
C ILE A 92 11.75 8.32 -2.71
N VAL A 93 10.56 7.85 -2.40
CA VAL A 93 9.30 8.34 -2.96
C VAL A 93 8.34 8.67 -1.81
N PHE A 94 7.58 9.73 -1.99
CA PHE A 94 6.52 10.11 -1.07
C PHE A 94 5.17 9.84 -1.76
N VAL A 95 4.27 9.18 -1.03
CA VAL A 95 2.91 8.86 -1.46
C VAL A 95 1.95 9.43 -0.44
N SER A 96 1.11 10.37 -0.84
CA SER A 96 0.03 10.87 -0.01
C SER A 96 -1.22 10.04 -0.31
N LEU A 97 -1.63 9.22 0.67
CA LEU A 97 -2.73 8.27 0.57
C LEU A 97 -3.94 8.80 1.32
N SER A 98 -4.96 9.23 0.59
CA SER A 98 -6.20 9.69 1.18
C SER A 98 -7.08 8.52 1.63
N CYS A 99 -7.59 8.60 2.85
CA CYS A 99 -8.62 7.73 3.38
C CYS A 99 -10.02 8.40 3.41
N ASP A 100 -10.25 9.38 2.55
CA ASP A 100 -11.59 9.93 2.35
C ASP A 100 -12.56 8.83 1.86
N THR A 101 -13.76 8.81 2.38
CA THR A 101 -14.82 7.89 1.94
C THR A 101 -15.39 8.28 0.58
N GLU A 102 -15.30 9.55 0.22
CA GLU A 102 -15.83 10.11 -1.03
C GLU A 102 -14.68 10.64 -1.91
N GLU A 103 -14.56 10.11 -3.13
CA GLU A 103 -13.57 10.56 -4.11
C GLU A 103 -13.61 12.07 -4.36
N GLN A 104 -14.81 12.65 -4.41
CA GLN A 104 -14.99 14.07 -4.71
C GLN A 104 -14.39 14.97 -3.64
N ARG A 105 -14.47 14.60 -2.36
CA ARG A 105 -13.86 15.36 -1.27
C ARG A 105 -12.35 15.38 -1.40
N TRP A 106 -11.74 14.24 -1.66
CA TRP A 106 -10.31 14.13 -1.93
C TRP A 106 -9.90 15.01 -3.11
N ARG A 107 -10.57 14.90 -4.26
CA ARG A 107 -10.26 15.67 -5.47
C ARG A 107 -10.39 17.18 -5.25
N ASN A 108 -11.42 17.61 -4.57
CA ASN A 108 -11.61 19.03 -4.24
C ASN A 108 -10.44 19.55 -3.41
N GLU A 109 -10.01 18.81 -2.38
CA GLU A 109 -8.89 19.23 -1.54
C GLU A 109 -7.57 19.27 -2.32
N LEU A 110 -7.32 18.31 -3.22
CA LEU A 110 -6.15 18.35 -4.10
C LEU A 110 -6.11 19.63 -4.94
N TRP A 111 -7.25 20.02 -5.49
CA TRP A 111 -7.37 21.21 -6.32
C TRP A 111 -7.15 22.50 -5.52
N TRP A 112 -7.87 22.65 -4.41
CA TRP A 112 -7.77 23.83 -3.53
C TRP A 112 -6.39 23.94 -2.88
N GLY A 113 -5.84 22.85 -2.39
CA GLY A 113 -4.53 22.78 -1.75
C GLY A 113 -3.36 22.81 -2.72
N LYS A 114 -3.61 22.76 -4.06
CA LYS A 114 -2.57 22.62 -5.09
C LYS A 114 -1.58 21.51 -4.77
N MET A 115 -2.15 20.36 -4.37
CA MET A 115 -1.37 19.21 -3.93
C MET A 115 -0.83 18.43 -5.13
N ASN A 116 0.48 18.24 -5.18
CA ASN A 116 1.22 17.60 -6.26
C ASN A 116 1.84 16.28 -5.80
N GLY A 117 2.48 15.55 -6.74
CA GLY A 117 3.18 14.29 -6.47
C GLY A 117 2.25 13.07 -6.54
N ASN A 118 2.63 12.00 -5.86
CA ASN A 118 1.86 10.76 -5.86
C ASN A 118 0.67 10.87 -4.90
N GLN A 119 -0.42 11.41 -5.40
CA GLN A 119 -1.67 11.56 -4.69
C GLN A 119 -2.58 10.39 -5.01
N TRP A 120 -2.84 9.53 -4.04
CA TRP A 120 -3.63 8.31 -4.17
C TRP A 120 -4.81 8.30 -3.22
N TRP A 121 -5.81 7.52 -3.56
CA TRP A 121 -7.02 7.32 -2.79
C TRP A 121 -7.26 5.83 -2.54
N ILE A 122 -7.70 5.45 -1.33
CA ILE A 122 -7.99 4.06 -0.97
C ILE A 122 -9.18 3.45 -1.73
N ALA A 123 -9.98 4.28 -2.41
CA ALA A 123 -11.12 3.87 -3.22
C ALA A 123 -12.15 2.98 -2.48
N GLY A 124 -12.33 3.21 -1.18
CA GLY A 124 -13.26 2.46 -0.33
C GLY A 124 -12.72 1.14 0.22
N ASP A 125 -11.49 0.74 -0.14
CA ASP A 125 -10.83 -0.43 0.43
C ASP A 125 -9.96 -0.05 1.65
N GLU A 126 -10.49 -0.29 2.85
CA GLU A 126 -9.82 0.01 4.11
C GLU A 126 -8.79 -1.05 4.53
N SER A 127 -8.60 -2.12 3.76
CA SER A 127 -7.70 -3.24 4.12
C SER A 127 -6.28 -2.76 4.43
N SER A 128 -5.76 -1.80 3.65
CA SER A 128 -4.45 -1.20 3.88
C SER A 128 -4.40 -0.41 5.20
N MET A 129 -5.47 0.28 5.58
CA MET A 129 -5.55 1.04 6.84
C MET A 129 -5.50 0.10 8.03
N ILE A 130 -6.20 -1.03 7.97
CA ILE A 130 -6.19 -2.07 8.99
C ILE A 130 -4.79 -2.67 9.09
N ALA A 131 -4.22 -3.11 7.96
CA ALA A 131 -2.89 -3.72 7.92
C ALA A 131 -1.79 -2.80 8.49
N PHE A 132 -1.79 -1.53 8.13
CA PHE A 132 -0.85 -0.54 8.66
C PHE A 132 -1.20 -0.02 10.06
N ARG A 133 -2.26 -0.52 10.68
CA ARG A 133 -2.72 -0.14 12.02
C ARG A 133 -3.01 1.38 12.14
N VAL A 134 -3.60 1.96 11.09
CA VAL A 134 -3.93 3.38 11.05
C VAL A 134 -5.25 3.62 11.79
N LYS A 135 -5.16 4.01 13.05
CA LYS A 135 -6.33 4.37 13.89
C LYS A 135 -6.55 5.87 13.98
N VAL A 136 -5.51 6.66 13.71
CA VAL A 136 -5.50 8.13 13.80
C VAL A 136 -4.63 8.70 12.70
N ILE A 137 -5.05 9.79 12.10
CA ILE A 137 -4.31 10.57 11.09
C ILE A 137 -3.98 11.98 11.63
N PRO A 138 -2.90 12.64 11.18
CA PRO A 138 -1.95 12.16 10.18
C PRO A 138 -1.14 10.95 10.65
N ARG A 139 -0.81 10.06 9.72
CA ARG A 139 0.04 8.91 9.98
C ARG A 139 1.06 8.77 8.86
N LEU A 140 2.34 8.73 9.23
CA LEU A 140 3.41 8.48 8.28
C LEU A 140 4.03 7.11 8.51
N ILE A 141 4.29 6.40 7.41
CA ILE A 141 4.83 5.05 7.40
C ILE A 141 6.04 5.03 6.48
N LEU A 142 7.10 4.32 6.87
CA LEU A 142 8.31 4.17 6.06
C LEU A 142 8.47 2.71 5.66
N LEU A 143 8.69 2.49 4.36
CA LEU A 143 9.04 1.19 3.78
C LEU A 143 10.47 1.23 3.23
N ASP A 144 11.14 0.08 3.27
CA ASP A 144 12.43 -0.11 2.64
C ASP A 144 12.31 -0.31 1.11
N LYS A 145 13.47 -0.46 0.45
CA LYS A 145 13.56 -0.65 -1.02
C LYS A 145 12.95 -1.98 -1.52
N LYS A 146 12.62 -2.91 -0.61
CA LYS A 146 11.96 -4.18 -0.91
C LYS A 146 10.47 -4.17 -0.56
N GLY A 147 9.93 -3.01 -0.14
CA GLY A 147 8.55 -2.88 0.31
C GLY A 147 8.30 -3.45 1.71
N ARG A 148 9.32 -3.58 2.55
CA ARG A 148 9.16 -4.02 3.95
C ARG A 148 8.96 -2.82 4.86
N VAL A 149 8.14 -3.01 5.87
CA VAL A 149 7.89 -1.99 6.90
C VAL A 149 9.16 -1.71 7.69
N MET A 150 9.63 -0.48 7.68
CA MET A 150 10.71 0.02 8.55
C MET A 150 10.15 0.74 9.77
N ASN A 151 9.08 1.52 9.59
CA ASN A 151 8.45 2.26 10.67
C ASN A 151 6.97 2.50 10.35
N LEU A 152 6.08 2.16 11.28
CA LEU A 152 4.62 2.34 11.15
C LEU A 152 4.12 3.71 11.67
N LYS A 153 5.00 4.48 12.30
CA LYS A 153 4.65 5.77 12.91
C LYS A 153 5.84 6.71 12.93
N LEU A 154 6.21 7.25 11.75
CA LEU A 154 7.21 8.30 11.66
C LEU A 154 6.76 9.56 12.40
N PRO A 155 7.71 10.38 12.86
CA PRO A 155 7.45 11.74 13.32
C PRO A 155 6.80 12.60 12.22
N LYS A 156 6.27 13.75 12.58
CA LYS A 156 5.67 14.72 11.65
C LYS A 156 6.72 15.27 10.67
N PRO A 157 6.35 15.56 9.41
CA PRO A 157 7.26 16.14 8.42
C PRO A 157 7.93 17.45 8.85
N SER A 158 7.24 18.25 9.68
CA SER A 158 7.77 19.50 10.22
C SER A 158 8.82 19.32 11.33
N SER A 159 8.99 18.09 11.86
CA SER A 159 9.93 17.84 12.94
C SER A 159 11.36 17.59 12.45
N SER A 160 12.36 18.04 13.23
CA SER A 160 13.78 17.74 12.96
C SER A 160 14.10 16.24 13.00
N GLU A 161 13.35 15.48 13.79
CA GLU A 161 13.50 14.02 13.91
C GLU A 161 13.13 13.32 12.61
N PHE A 162 12.08 13.75 11.92
CA PHE A 162 11.71 13.21 10.61
C PHE A 162 12.85 13.37 9.60
N GLU A 163 13.42 14.57 9.49
CA GLU A 163 14.54 14.85 8.60
C GLU A 163 15.79 14.03 8.96
N LYS A 164 16.06 13.84 10.26
CA LYS A 164 17.17 13.00 10.74
C LYS A 164 17.01 11.56 10.27
N ILE A 165 15.82 10.98 10.44
CA ILE A 165 15.52 9.60 9.99
C ILE A 165 15.76 9.46 8.49
N LEU A 166 15.29 10.41 7.68
CA LEU A 166 15.49 10.36 6.22
C LEU A 166 16.97 10.43 5.83
N LYS A 167 17.76 11.26 6.50
CA LYS A 167 19.22 11.37 6.24
C LYS A 167 20.00 10.11 6.58
N GLU A 168 19.53 9.31 7.52
CA GLU A 168 20.16 8.07 7.94
C GLU A 168 19.87 6.88 7.01
N LEU A 169 18.96 7.04 6.01
CA LEU A 169 18.61 5.97 5.07
C LEU A 169 19.78 5.64 4.14
N LYS A 170 20.24 4.38 4.17
CA LYS A 170 21.40 3.91 3.39
C LYS A 170 21.13 3.95 1.88
N GLY A 171 22.05 4.58 1.13
CA GLY A 171 21.98 4.64 -0.33
C GLY A 171 20.72 5.35 -0.82
N ILE A 172 20.32 6.41 -0.13
CA ILE A 172 19.27 7.33 -0.55
C ILE A 172 19.75 8.28 -1.67
N VAL A 173 21.06 8.44 -1.79
CA VAL A 173 21.77 9.29 -2.76
C VAL A 173 21.65 8.71 -4.15
#